data_5c1dca7fbf397f9df8aded69cc8c76f0
#
_entry.id   5c1dca7fbf397f9df8aded69cc8c76f0
#
_cell.length_a   1.000
_cell.length_b   1.000
_cell.length_c   1.000
_cell.angle_alpha   90.00
_cell.angle_beta   90.00
_cell.angle_gamma   90.00
#
_symmetry.space_group_name_H-M   'P 1'
#
loop_
_entity.id
_entity.type
_entity.pdbx_description
1 polymer ?
#
loop_
_entity_poly.entity_id
_entity_poly.type
_entity_poly.pdbx_seq_one_letter_code
_entity_poly.pdbx_strand_id
1 'polypeptide(L)'
;AIVGLAGCDKSLPGLMMAMVRLNVPSVFIYGGSILPGKYKGKDVTVIDVFEAVGKHAAGTISDQDLKDIEQVACPSAGSCGGQFTANTMACISEAVGLALTNSAMPPAVNTEERKAYGEKSGKAIMNLLEKNIRPRDIVTIDSLVNAARVVAATGGSTNAALHLPAIANEAGLKFTLRDVVEIYNSTPYIGDMQPGGKYVAKDLYDVGGVPVVIKSLLDGGYINGDCITVTGKTIAENHKEVIFPTNQDVVYKCDNPISENSSVVGLWGNLAPDGCISKIAGLKNLTFKGKAKCFDSEEDALTAVLKNEIKAGDAVIIRYEGPKGGPGMREMLSTTGAIYGPVSYTHLRAHETLNH
;
A
#
# COMPACT_ATOMS: atom_id res chain seq x y z
N ALA A 1 -25.56 0.32 11.65
CA ALA A 1 -24.83 0.10 10.41
C ALA A 1 -23.88 1.27 10.11
N ILE A 2 -22.79 1.01 9.39
CA ILE A 2 -21.78 2.02 9.06
C ILE A 2 -21.47 1.94 7.57
N VAL A 3 -21.53 3.08 6.89
CA VAL A 3 -20.84 3.28 5.61
C VAL A 3 -19.69 4.23 5.88
N GLY A 4 -18.47 3.73 5.76
CA GLY A 4 -17.26 4.47 6.13
C GLY A 4 -16.42 4.86 4.93
N LEU A 5 -16.12 6.16 4.80
CA LEU A 5 -15.29 6.71 3.74
C LEU A 5 -13.92 7.13 4.31
N ALA A 6 -12.85 6.65 3.72
CA ALA A 6 -11.48 7.05 4.06
C ALA A 6 -10.63 7.26 2.81
N GLY A 7 -9.63 8.14 2.91
CA GLY A 7 -8.84 8.54 1.75
C GLY A 7 -7.32 8.65 1.98
N CYS A 8 -6.81 8.30 3.17
CA CYS A 8 -5.37 8.43 3.42
C CYS A 8 -4.82 7.26 4.25
N ASP A 9 -3.48 7.15 4.30
CA ASP A 9 -2.72 5.99 4.77
C ASP A 9 -3.11 5.49 6.17
N LYS A 10 -3.37 6.36 7.13
CA LYS A 10 -3.77 5.97 8.51
C LYS A 10 -5.28 5.94 8.71
N SER A 11 -6.04 6.73 7.95
CA SER A 11 -7.50 6.73 8.05
C SER A 11 -8.13 5.44 7.49
N LEU A 12 -7.52 4.80 6.49
CA LEU A 12 -8.03 3.55 5.94
C LEU A 12 -7.98 2.40 6.97
N PRO A 13 -6.80 2.03 7.51
CA PRO A 13 -6.74 0.96 8.51
C PRO A 13 -7.49 1.32 9.78
N GLY A 14 -7.42 2.59 10.24
CA GLY A 14 -8.15 3.04 11.43
C GLY A 14 -9.67 2.89 11.30
N LEU A 15 -10.24 3.19 10.12
CA LEU A 15 -11.67 3.00 9.87
C LEU A 15 -12.05 1.51 9.80
N MET A 16 -11.23 0.67 9.15
CA MET A 16 -11.45 -0.78 9.16
C MET A 16 -11.38 -1.35 10.58
N MET A 17 -10.40 -0.93 11.40
CA MET A 17 -10.32 -1.28 12.83
C MET A 17 -11.59 -0.87 13.58
N ALA A 18 -12.08 0.35 13.36
CA ALA A 18 -13.31 0.85 13.99
C ALA A 18 -14.54 0.01 13.61
N MET A 19 -14.70 -0.35 12.33
CA MET A 19 -15.77 -1.23 11.87
C MET A 19 -15.73 -2.60 12.54
N VAL A 20 -14.54 -3.20 12.62
CA VAL A 20 -14.33 -4.51 13.26
C VAL A 20 -14.58 -4.43 14.77
N ARG A 21 -14.12 -3.36 15.43
CA ARG A 21 -14.34 -3.12 16.87
C ARG A 21 -15.81 -2.98 17.20
N LEU A 22 -16.55 -2.15 16.46
CA LEU A 22 -17.98 -1.92 16.66
C LEU A 22 -18.82 -3.11 16.24
N ASN A 23 -18.36 -3.90 15.29
CA ASN A 23 -18.98 -5.13 14.81
C ASN A 23 -20.48 -4.98 14.48
N VAL A 24 -20.84 -3.89 13.84
CA VAL A 24 -22.15 -3.67 13.23
C VAL A 24 -22.05 -3.79 11.72
N PRO A 25 -23.10 -4.17 10.98
CA PRO A 25 -23.06 -4.22 9.52
C PRO A 25 -22.39 -2.99 8.93
N SER A 26 -21.33 -3.17 8.14
CA SER A 26 -20.45 -2.08 7.69
C SER A 26 -19.99 -2.29 6.25
N VAL A 27 -19.87 -1.21 5.49
CA VAL A 27 -19.28 -1.18 4.15
C VAL A 27 -18.20 -0.11 4.12
N PHE A 28 -17.00 -0.48 3.70
CA PHE A 28 -15.87 0.43 3.52
C PHE A 28 -15.90 1.04 2.12
N ILE A 29 -15.60 2.33 2.01
CA ILE A 29 -15.47 3.06 0.75
C ILE A 29 -14.12 3.80 0.75
N TYR A 30 -13.33 3.59 -0.29
CA TYR A 30 -12.12 4.36 -0.52
C TYR A 30 -12.44 5.67 -1.26
N GLY A 31 -11.79 6.76 -0.89
CA GLY A 31 -11.97 8.08 -1.50
C GLY A 31 -11.47 8.18 -2.95
N GLY A 32 -10.60 7.29 -3.39
CA GLY A 32 -10.03 7.24 -4.73
C GLY A 32 -8.60 7.79 -4.82
N SER A 33 -7.85 7.31 -5.81
CA SER A 33 -6.51 7.77 -6.10
C SER A 33 -6.51 9.11 -6.82
N ILE A 34 -5.38 9.86 -6.70
CA ILE A 34 -5.11 11.04 -7.52
C ILE A 34 -4.71 10.62 -8.94
N LEU A 35 -4.99 11.46 -9.93
CA LEU A 35 -4.41 11.32 -11.26
C LEU A 35 -2.92 11.67 -11.23
N PRO A 36 -2.05 11.01 -12.01
CA PRO A 36 -0.69 11.48 -12.20
C PRO A 36 -0.67 12.80 -12.97
N GLY A 37 0.31 13.65 -12.65
CA GLY A 37 0.64 14.80 -13.47
C GLY A 37 1.51 14.41 -14.66
N LYS A 38 1.82 15.40 -15.52
CA LYS A 38 2.73 15.21 -16.66
C LYS A 38 3.85 16.24 -16.61
N TYR A 39 5.09 15.76 -16.59
CA TYR A 39 6.29 16.59 -16.69
C TYR A 39 7.26 16.02 -17.72
N LYS A 40 7.62 16.85 -18.74
CA LYS A 40 8.51 16.44 -19.85
C LYS A 40 8.10 15.09 -20.49
N GLY A 41 6.78 14.86 -20.64
CA GLY A 41 6.21 13.67 -21.27
C GLY A 41 6.13 12.42 -20.39
N LYS A 42 6.54 12.49 -19.12
CA LYS A 42 6.46 11.41 -18.15
C LYS A 42 5.38 11.65 -17.12
N ASP A 43 4.80 10.57 -16.59
CA ASP A 43 3.93 10.64 -15.43
C ASP A 43 4.74 10.99 -14.19
N VAL A 44 4.21 11.94 -13.41
CA VAL A 44 4.81 12.38 -12.14
C VAL A 44 3.77 12.37 -11.03
N THR A 45 4.23 12.10 -9.83
CA THR A 45 3.41 12.01 -8.62
C THR A 45 4.07 12.81 -7.49
N VAL A 46 3.48 12.84 -6.31
CA VAL A 46 4.05 13.52 -5.14
C VAL A 46 5.47 13.04 -4.80
N ILE A 47 5.83 11.78 -5.11
CA ILE A 47 7.19 11.28 -4.84
C ILE A 47 8.24 11.97 -5.70
N ASP A 48 7.87 12.31 -6.94
CA ASP A 48 8.76 13.03 -7.87
C ASP A 48 9.05 14.44 -7.35
N VAL A 49 8.11 15.06 -6.60
CA VAL A 49 8.34 16.34 -5.93
C VAL A 49 9.38 16.20 -4.82
N PHE A 50 9.26 15.19 -3.95
CA PHE A 50 10.25 14.95 -2.89
C PHE A 50 11.64 14.66 -3.45
N GLU A 51 11.71 13.86 -4.53
CA GLU A 51 12.98 13.62 -5.23
C GLU A 51 13.54 14.91 -5.86
N ALA A 52 12.67 15.75 -6.44
CA ALA A 52 13.08 17.03 -7.02
C ALA A 52 13.63 17.98 -5.96
N VAL A 53 13.03 18.04 -4.76
CA VAL A 53 13.56 18.81 -3.63
C VAL A 53 14.99 18.37 -3.30
N GLY A 54 15.25 17.07 -3.21
CA GLY A 54 16.59 16.55 -2.98
C GLY A 54 17.56 16.86 -4.12
N LYS A 55 17.15 16.70 -5.37
CA LYS A 55 17.93 17.04 -6.56
C LYS A 55 18.25 18.54 -6.62
N HIS A 56 17.32 19.38 -6.24
CA HIS A 56 17.51 20.83 -6.15
C HIS A 56 18.52 21.19 -5.06
N ALA A 57 18.38 20.62 -3.84
CA ALA A 57 19.35 20.81 -2.76
C ALA A 57 20.77 20.38 -3.15
N ALA A 58 20.90 19.37 -4.03
CA ALA A 58 22.17 18.91 -4.60
C ALA A 58 22.66 19.78 -5.77
N GLY A 59 21.92 20.77 -6.23
CA GLY A 59 22.26 21.62 -7.37
C GLY A 59 22.19 20.91 -8.74
N THR A 60 21.43 19.79 -8.86
CA THR A 60 21.33 18.99 -10.09
C THR A 60 20.13 19.36 -10.96
N ILE A 61 19.19 20.12 -10.43
CA ILE A 61 18.06 20.73 -11.18
C ILE A 61 17.93 22.21 -10.82
N SER A 62 17.30 22.99 -11.70
CA SER A 62 17.05 24.43 -11.50
C SER A 62 15.83 24.70 -10.59
N ASP A 63 15.75 25.93 -10.06
CA ASP A 63 14.55 26.43 -9.36
C ASP A 63 13.29 26.31 -10.24
N GLN A 64 13.42 26.51 -11.54
CA GLN A 64 12.30 26.43 -12.48
C GLN A 64 11.83 24.98 -12.66
N ASP A 65 12.76 24.01 -12.78
CA ASP A 65 12.41 22.59 -12.88
C ASP A 65 11.64 22.14 -11.62
N LEU A 66 12.09 22.55 -10.41
CA LEU A 66 11.41 22.23 -9.16
C LEU A 66 9.99 22.79 -9.13
N LYS A 67 9.81 24.08 -9.46
CA LYS A 67 8.50 24.73 -9.51
C LYS A 67 7.57 24.07 -10.53
N ASP A 68 8.09 23.72 -11.70
CA ASP A 68 7.30 23.09 -12.76
C ASP A 68 6.78 21.72 -12.31
N ILE A 69 7.61 20.91 -11.63
CA ILE A 69 7.20 19.62 -11.08
C ILE A 69 6.16 19.79 -9.97
N GLU A 70 6.37 20.72 -9.03
CA GLU A 70 5.41 21.03 -7.95
C GLU A 70 4.03 21.40 -8.51
N GLN A 71 3.96 22.19 -9.58
CA GLN A 71 2.70 22.63 -10.18
C GLN A 71 1.91 21.52 -10.83
N VAL A 72 2.58 20.49 -11.36
CA VAL A 72 1.91 19.46 -12.17
C VAL A 72 1.75 18.11 -11.46
N ALA A 73 2.53 17.82 -10.42
CA ALA A 73 2.59 16.48 -9.82
C ALA A 73 1.29 16.04 -9.11
N CYS A 74 0.49 17.00 -8.65
CA CYS A 74 -0.77 16.74 -7.93
C CYS A 74 -1.95 17.47 -8.64
N PRO A 75 -2.37 17.02 -9.84
CA PRO A 75 -3.28 17.78 -10.69
C PRO A 75 -4.75 17.69 -10.28
N SER A 76 -5.10 16.84 -9.34
CA SER A 76 -6.49 16.54 -8.98
C SER A 76 -6.68 16.25 -7.49
N ALA A 77 -7.94 16.11 -7.07
CA ALA A 77 -8.26 15.48 -5.79
C ALA A 77 -7.91 13.99 -5.83
N GLY A 78 -7.67 13.41 -4.66
CA GLY A 78 -7.40 11.99 -4.48
C GLY A 78 -6.26 11.72 -3.50
N SER A 79 -6.08 10.44 -3.16
CA SER A 79 -4.94 9.94 -2.39
C SER A 79 -3.73 9.72 -3.30
N CYS A 80 -2.64 9.17 -2.77
CA CYS A 80 -1.40 8.96 -3.52
C CYS A 80 -1.59 8.25 -4.87
N GLY A 81 -0.75 8.62 -5.87
CA GLY A 81 -0.83 8.06 -7.23
C GLY A 81 -0.16 6.71 -7.42
N GLY A 82 0.71 6.25 -6.50
CA GLY A 82 1.37 4.95 -6.58
C GLY A 82 0.79 3.92 -5.60
N GLN A 83 1.37 2.71 -5.59
CA GLN A 83 1.01 1.65 -4.63
C GLN A 83 1.67 1.90 -3.26
N PHE A 84 1.45 3.10 -2.74
CA PHE A 84 1.80 3.53 -1.40
C PHE A 84 0.76 3.03 -0.40
N THR A 85 0.83 3.48 0.84
CA THR A 85 -0.01 2.93 1.90
C THR A 85 -1.51 3.10 1.66
N ALA A 86 -1.97 4.26 1.14
CA ALA A 86 -3.38 4.50 0.87
C ALA A 86 -3.94 3.50 -0.15
N ASN A 87 -3.31 3.36 -1.33
CA ASN A 87 -3.77 2.42 -2.36
C ASN A 87 -3.58 0.96 -1.92
N THR A 88 -2.51 0.64 -1.19
CA THR A 88 -2.33 -0.69 -0.59
C THR A 88 -3.49 -1.05 0.33
N MET A 89 -3.87 -0.14 1.24
CA MET A 89 -4.99 -0.39 2.16
C MET A 89 -6.35 -0.41 1.43
N ALA A 90 -6.48 0.33 0.33
CA ALA A 90 -7.65 0.23 -0.54
C ALA A 90 -7.75 -1.16 -1.20
N CYS A 91 -6.64 -1.69 -1.74
CA CYS A 91 -6.59 -3.07 -2.26
C CYS A 91 -6.92 -4.10 -1.15
N ILE A 92 -6.37 -3.91 0.05
CA ILE A 92 -6.67 -4.73 1.23
C ILE A 92 -8.16 -4.73 1.53
N SER A 93 -8.83 -3.57 1.46
CA SER A 93 -10.26 -3.48 1.78
C SER A 93 -11.15 -4.35 0.89
N GLU A 94 -10.78 -4.49 -0.40
CA GLU A 94 -11.44 -5.44 -1.32
C GLU A 94 -11.05 -6.89 -1.03
N ALA A 95 -9.75 -7.16 -0.84
CA ALA A 95 -9.24 -8.51 -0.64
C ALA A 95 -9.70 -9.14 0.68
N VAL A 96 -9.87 -8.35 1.75
CA VAL A 96 -10.45 -8.79 3.01
C VAL A 96 -11.99 -8.89 2.95
N GLY A 97 -12.60 -8.28 1.94
CA GLY A 97 -14.05 -8.33 1.71
C GLY A 97 -14.87 -7.20 2.34
N LEU A 98 -14.25 -6.17 2.94
CA LEU A 98 -14.94 -5.04 3.57
C LEU A 98 -15.41 -3.95 2.58
N ALA A 99 -14.88 -3.95 1.34
CA ALA A 99 -15.26 -3.04 0.26
C ALA A 99 -15.91 -3.79 -0.90
N LEU A 100 -16.67 -3.07 -1.72
CA LEU A 100 -17.23 -3.62 -2.94
C LEU A 100 -16.12 -3.90 -3.97
N THR A 101 -16.27 -4.97 -4.72
CA THR A 101 -15.36 -5.34 -5.81
C THR A 101 -15.18 -4.18 -6.80
N ASN A 102 -13.92 -3.88 -7.12
CA ASN A 102 -13.48 -2.79 -8.00
C ASN A 102 -13.81 -1.36 -7.48
N SER A 103 -14.14 -1.21 -6.20
CA SER A 103 -14.40 0.13 -5.64
C SER A 103 -13.15 0.88 -5.20
N ALA A 104 -12.02 0.18 -5.06
CA ALA A 104 -10.77 0.73 -4.55
C ALA A 104 -9.99 1.56 -5.58
N MET A 105 -10.11 1.26 -6.87
CA MET A 105 -9.21 1.83 -7.88
C MET A 105 -9.72 3.05 -8.65
N PRO A 106 -11.03 3.29 -8.84
CA PRO A 106 -11.48 4.47 -9.57
C PRO A 106 -10.85 5.75 -9.02
N PRO A 107 -10.24 6.62 -9.85
CA PRO A 107 -9.71 7.89 -9.41
C PRO A 107 -10.77 8.75 -8.71
N ALA A 108 -10.37 9.56 -7.74
CA ALA A 108 -11.28 10.39 -6.97
C ALA A 108 -12.11 11.37 -7.84
N VAL A 109 -11.56 11.78 -8.99
CA VAL A 109 -12.21 12.67 -9.94
C VAL A 109 -13.18 11.97 -10.90
N ASN A 110 -13.24 10.63 -10.90
CA ASN A 110 -14.25 9.89 -11.67
C ASN A 110 -15.58 9.91 -10.90
N THR A 111 -16.23 11.06 -10.93
CA THR A 111 -17.40 11.36 -10.09
C THR A 111 -18.59 10.45 -10.36
N GLU A 112 -18.85 10.07 -11.60
CA GLU A 112 -19.97 9.20 -11.97
C GLU A 112 -19.79 7.78 -11.41
N GLU A 113 -18.60 7.21 -11.57
CA GLU A 113 -18.31 5.88 -11.07
C GLU A 113 -18.26 5.87 -9.52
N ARG A 114 -17.67 6.91 -8.92
CA ARG A 114 -17.64 7.09 -7.46
C ARG A 114 -19.05 7.19 -6.88
N LYS A 115 -19.94 7.95 -7.53
CA LYS A 115 -21.36 8.04 -7.16
C LYS A 115 -22.04 6.69 -7.26
N ALA A 116 -21.81 5.94 -8.34
CA ALA A 116 -22.38 4.60 -8.51
C ALA A 116 -21.91 3.64 -7.41
N TYR A 117 -20.64 3.71 -6.97
CA TYR A 117 -20.18 2.92 -5.82
C TYR A 117 -20.80 3.39 -4.50
N GLY A 118 -21.05 4.67 -4.32
CA GLY A 118 -21.81 5.19 -3.17
C GLY A 118 -23.22 4.57 -3.10
N GLU A 119 -23.94 4.57 -4.21
CA GLU A 119 -25.29 3.98 -4.32
C GLU A 119 -25.27 2.44 -4.09
N LYS A 120 -24.31 1.74 -4.71
CA LYS A 120 -24.12 0.29 -4.51
C LYS A 120 -23.79 -0.03 -3.05
N SER A 121 -22.97 0.81 -2.37
CA SER A 121 -22.65 0.63 -0.95
C SER A 121 -23.87 0.82 -0.06
N GLY A 122 -24.74 1.77 -0.39
CA GLY A 122 -26.04 1.94 0.29
C GLY A 122 -26.95 0.69 0.14
N LYS A 123 -26.97 0.06 -1.03
CA LYS A 123 -27.70 -1.20 -1.23
C LYS A 123 -27.05 -2.37 -0.48
N ALA A 124 -25.71 -2.44 -0.51
CA ALA A 124 -24.98 -3.49 0.17
C ALA A 124 -25.20 -3.46 1.69
N ILE A 125 -25.18 -2.26 2.32
CA ILE A 125 -25.40 -2.15 3.76
C ILE A 125 -26.80 -2.61 4.17
N MET A 126 -27.82 -2.40 3.34
CA MET A 126 -29.18 -2.92 3.59
C MET A 126 -29.21 -4.44 3.53
N ASN A 127 -28.58 -5.05 2.53
CA ASN A 127 -28.45 -6.51 2.45
C ASN A 127 -27.69 -7.12 3.65
N LEU A 128 -26.63 -6.44 4.12
CA LEU A 128 -25.89 -6.88 5.30
C LEU A 128 -26.73 -6.80 6.58
N LEU A 129 -27.58 -5.78 6.71
CA LEU A 129 -28.54 -5.66 7.82
C LEU A 129 -29.56 -6.80 7.80
N GLU A 130 -30.17 -7.09 6.65
CA GLU A 130 -31.13 -8.15 6.48
C GLU A 130 -30.55 -9.54 6.80
N LYS A 131 -29.34 -9.80 6.35
CA LYS A 131 -28.62 -11.06 6.56
C LYS A 131 -27.86 -11.12 7.89
N ASN A 132 -27.83 -10.03 8.67
CA ASN A 132 -27.05 -9.88 9.89
C ASN A 132 -25.57 -10.22 9.72
N ILE A 133 -24.98 -9.88 8.55
CA ILE A 133 -23.55 -10.06 8.29
C ILE A 133 -22.80 -8.85 8.87
N ARG A 134 -21.79 -9.12 9.67
CA ARG A 134 -21.00 -8.13 10.42
C ARG A 134 -19.53 -8.19 10.04
N PRO A 135 -18.73 -7.15 10.31
CA PRO A 135 -17.29 -7.14 9.98
C PRO A 135 -16.50 -8.34 10.50
N ARG A 136 -16.82 -8.90 11.68
CA ARG A 136 -16.12 -10.08 12.21
C ARG A 136 -16.52 -11.38 11.53
N ASP A 137 -17.60 -11.42 10.77
CA ASP A 137 -17.96 -12.56 9.92
C ASP A 137 -17.13 -12.52 8.61
N ILE A 138 -16.69 -11.33 8.19
CA ILE A 138 -15.90 -11.08 6.98
C ILE A 138 -14.41 -11.14 7.27
N VAL A 139 -13.96 -10.48 8.36
CA VAL A 139 -12.55 -10.44 8.78
C VAL A 139 -12.21 -11.71 9.55
N THR A 140 -11.64 -12.66 8.84
CA THR A 140 -11.19 -13.96 9.33
C THR A 140 -9.69 -14.11 9.08
N ILE A 141 -9.06 -15.16 9.59
CA ILE A 141 -7.65 -15.47 9.28
C ILE A 141 -7.48 -15.62 7.76
N ASP A 142 -8.37 -16.36 7.08
CA ASP A 142 -8.28 -16.58 5.64
C ASP A 142 -8.41 -15.29 4.84
N SER A 143 -9.33 -14.38 5.21
CA SER A 143 -9.45 -13.08 4.54
C SER A 143 -8.25 -12.17 4.80
N LEU A 144 -7.60 -12.25 5.97
CA LEU A 144 -6.34 -11.56 6.26
C LEU A 144 -5.17 -12.14 5.46
N VAL A 145 -5.14 -13.46 5.27
CA VAL A 145 -4.19 -14.13 4.36
C VAL A 145 -4.38 -13.64 2.93
N ASN A 146 -5.61 -13.58 2.44
CA ASN A 146 -5.93 -13.03 1.12
C ASN A 146 -5.43 -11.60 0.96
N ALA A 147 -5.68 -10.75 1.95
CA ALA A 147 -5.20 -9.37 1.96
C ALA A 147 -3.67 -9.27 1.94
N ALA A 148 -2.98 -10.07 2.76
CA ALA A 148 -1.51 -10.11 2.78
C ALA A 148 -0.94 -10.56 1.41
N ARG A 149 -1.56 -11.55 0.75
CA ARG A 149 -1.15 -11.98 -0.60
C ARG A 149 -1.32 -10.89 -1.65
N VAL A 150 -2.41 -10.10 -1.60
CA VAL A 150 -2.58 -8.95 -2.51
C VAL A 150 -1.49 -7.89 -2.29
N VAL A 151 -1.10 -7.64 -1.03
CA VAL A 151 0.01 -6.73 -0.73
C VAL A 151 1.33 -7.23 -1.32
N ALA A 152 1.65 -8.50 -1.09
CA ALA A 152 2.87 -9.14 -1.60
C ALA A 152 2.91 -9.13 -3.13
N ALA A 153 1.80 -9.49 -3.76
CA ALA A 153 1.64 -9.59 -5.20
C ALA A 153 1.74 -8.25 -5.94
N THR A 154 1.35 -7.16 -5.31
CA THR A 154 1.37 -5.80 -5.90
C THR A 154 2.56 -4.96 -5.48
N GLY A 155 3.49 -5.50 -4.68
CA GLY A 155 4.57 -4.70 -4.12
C GLY A 155 4.07 -3.57 -3.23
N GLY A 156 3.06 -3.83 -2.42
CA GLY A 156 2.40 -2.85 -1.57
C GLY A 156 3.29 -2.24 -0.50
N SER A 157 2.71 -1.37 0.30
CA SER A 157 3.41 -0.67 1.37
C SER A 157 3.84 -1.61 2.51
N THR A 158 5.04 -1.40 3.05
CA THR A 158 5.52 -2.06 4.26
C THR A 158 4.61 -1.81 5.48
N ASN A 159 3.87 -0.70 5.50
CA ASN A 159 2.91 -0.38 6.55
C ASN A 159 1.79 -1.45 6.69
N ALA A 160 1.48 -2.19 5.62
CA ALA A 160 0.50 -3.27 5.68
C ALA A 160 0.88 -4.36 6.71
N ALA A 161 2.18 -4.59 6.93
CA ALA A 161 2.67 -5.51 7.94
C ALA A 161 2.40 -5.09 9.39
N LEU A 162 2.10 -3.80 9.62
CA LEU A 162 1.60 -3.27 10.89
C LEU A 162 0.05 -3.23 10.91
N HIS A 163 -0.55 -2.82 9.79
CA HIS A 163 -2.00 -2.58 9.71
C HIS A 163 -2.81 -3.89 9.74
N LEU A 164 -2.35 -4.96 9.08
CA LEU A 164 -3.05 -6.24 9.09
C LEU A 164 -3.12 -6.86 10.49
N PRO A 165 -2.00 -6.96 11.25
CA PRO A 165 -2.06 -7.37 12.65
C PRO A 165 -2.96 -6.48 13.53
N ALA A 166 -2.96 -5.16 13.30
CA ALA A 166 -3.82 -4.25 14.05
C ALA A 166 -5.32 -4.49 13.79
N ILE A 167 -5.71 -4.73 12.53
CA ILE A 167 -7.09 -5.10 12.17
C ILE A 167 -7.45 -6.47 12.75
N ALA A 168 -6.54 -7.43 12.69
CA ALA A 168 -6.73 -8.77 13.28
C ALA A 168 -6.96 -8.69 14.79
N ASN A 169 -6.19 -7.86 15.49
CA ASN A 169 -6.34 -7.65 16.93
C ASN A 169 -7.74 -7.13 17.29
N GLU A 170 -8.29 -6.20 16.52
CA GLU A 170 -9.67 -5.71 16.69
C GLU A 170 -10.72 -6.82 16.48
N ALA A 171 -10.42 -7.79 15.63
CA ALA A 171 -11.27 -8.97 15.42
C ALA A 171 -11.11 -10.04 16.53
N GLY A 172 -10.11 -9.87 17.42
CA GLY A 172 -9.75 -10.89 18.40
C GLY A 172 -8.98 -12.08 17.80
N LEU A 173 -8.34 -11.86 16.64
CA LEU A 173 -7.58 -12.88 15.91
C LEU A 173 -6.09 -12.72 16.18
N LYS A 174 -5.37 -13.86 16.30
CA LYS A 174 -3.91 -13.86 16.38
C LYS A 174 -3.33 -13.87 14.95
N PHE A 175 -2.78 -12.76 14.54
CA PHE A 175 -2.13 -12.60 13.24
C PHE A 175 -0.91 -11.69 13.43
N THR A 176 0.28 -12.23 13.26
CA THR A 176 1.53 -11.61 13.67
C THR A 176 2.37 -11.19 12.47
N LEU A 177 3.45 -10.44 12.70
CA LEU A 177 4.43 -10.13 11.67
C LEU A 177 5.01 -11.41 11.02
N ARG A 178 5.22 -12.47 11.80
CA ARG A 178 5.73 -13.73 11.25
C ARG A 178 4.76 -14.36 10.25
N ASP A 179 3.46 -14.36 10.57
CA ASP A 179 2.42 -14.85 9.67
C ASP A 179 2.41 -14.03 8.37
N VAL A 180 2.49 -12.70 8.47
CA VAL A 180 2.58 -11.81 7.31
C VAL A 180 3.80 -12.13 6.44
N VAL A 181 4.96 -12.30 7.05
CA VAL A 181 6.21 -12.58 6.32
C VAL A 181 6.19 -13.97 5.67
N GLU A 182 5.64 -15.00 6.32
CA GLU A 182 5.47 -16.33 5.72
C GLU A 182 4.56 -16.28 4.48
N ILE A 183 3.47 -15.51 4.55
CA ILE A 183 2.57 -15.29 3.43
C ILE A 183 3.30 -14.55 2.30
N TYR A 184 4.06 -13.51 2.61
CA TYR A 184 4.81 -12.75 1.62
C TYR A 184 5.82 -13.64 0.90
N ASN A 185 6.61 -14.43 1.64
CA ASN A 185 7.63 -15.32 1.07
C ASN A 185 7.05 -16.41 0.15
N SER A 186 5.76 -16.72 0.27
CA SER A 186 5.06 -17.73 -0.52
C SER A 186 4.13 -17.14 -1.60
N THR A 187 4.28 -15.84 -1.92
CA THR A 187 3.41 -15.14 -2.87
C THR A 187 4.23 -14.52 -3.99
N PRO A 188 3.90 -14.79 -5.28
CA PRO A 188 4.61 -14.20 -6.39
C PRO A 188 4.34 -12.68 -6.51
N TYR A 189 5.33 -11.95 -7.00
CA TYR A 189 5.21 -10.53 -7.34
C TYR A 189 4.71 -10.39 -8.78
N ILE A 190 3.51 -9.85 -8.96
CA ILE A 190 2.82 -9.79 -10.26
C ILE A 190 2.39 -8.38 -10.69
N GLY A 191 2.37 -7.39 -9.81
CA GLY A 191 1.94 -6.03 -10.14
C GLY A 191 3.12 -5.07 -10.22
N ASP A 192 3.45 -4.57 -11.42
CA ASP A 192 4.61 -3.69 -11.68
C ASP A 192 4.35 -2.24 -11.25
N MET A 193 4.04 -2.04 -9.97
CA MET A 193 3.53 -0.78 -9.42
C MET A 193 4.61 0.06 -8.74
N GLN A 194 4.57 1.40 -8.94
CA GLN A 194 5.41 2.33 -8.19
C GLN A 194 5.13 2.21 -6.67
N PRO A 195 6.18 2.37 -5.83
CA PRO A 195 7.53 2.88 -6.12
C PRO A 195 8.54 1.81 -6.57
N GLY A 196 8.23 0.54 -6.53
CA GLY A 196 9.14 -0.55 -6.91
C GLY A 196 9.12 -0.88 -8.40
N GLY A 197 8.03 -0.60 -9.07
CA GLY A 197 7.78 -0.83 -10.48
C GLY A 197 7.55 0.45 -11.26
N LYS A 198 6.94 0.33 -12.46
CA LYS A 198 6.80 1.43 -13.44
C LYS A 198 5.49 2.18 -13.32
N TYR A 199 4.38 1.49 -12.97
CA TYR A 199 3.02 1.96 -13.18
C TYR A 199 2.43 2.62 -11.94
N VAL A 200 1.52 3.57 -12.15
CA VAL A 200 0.78 4.27 -11.10
C VAL A 200 -0.60 3.63 -10.87
N ALA A 201 -1.32 4.05 -9.84
CA ALA A 201 -2.64 3.51 -9.51
C ALA A 201 -3.66 3.66 -10.66
N LYS A 202 -3.54 4.73 -11.46
CA LYS A 202 -4.37 4.95 -12.65
C LYS A 202 -4.18 3.84 -13.69
N ASP A 203 -2.95 3.39 -13.90
CA ASP A 203 -2.66 2.31 -14.85
C ASP A 203 -3.28 0.99 -14.39
N LEU A 204 -3.21 0.69 -13.09
CA LEU A 204 -3.89 -0.48 -12.53
C LEU A 204 -5.41 -0.39 -12.73
N TYR A 205 -6.01 0.79 -12.49
CA TYR A 205 -7.43 1.01 -12.75
C TYR A 205 -7.78 0.74 -14.22
N ASP A 206 -6.98 1.22 -15.17
CA ASP A 206 -7.22 1.09 -16.62
C ASP A 206 -7.20 -0.36 -17.10
N VAL A 207 -6.44 -1.24 -16.45
CA VAL A 207 -6.39 -2.67 -16.78
C VAL A 207 -7.40 -3.51 -16.01
N GLY A 208 -8.30 -2.90 -15.23
CA GLY A 208 -9.39 -3.57 -14.52
C GLY A 208 -9.25 -3.63 -13.01
N GLY A 209 -8.26 -2.97 -12.43
CA GLY A 209 -8.13 -2.72 -11.00
C GLY A 209 -7.76 -3.93 -10.14
N VAL A 210 -8.08 -3.84 -8.86
CA VAL A 210 -7.85 -4.91 -7.87
C VAL A 210 -8.46 -6.26 -8.29
N PRO A 211 -9.65 -6.32 -8.93
CA PRO A 211 -10.22 -7.59 -9.38
C PRO A 211 -9.31 -8.41 -10.29
N VAL A 212 -8.50 -7.76 -11.14
CA VAL A 212 -7.55 -8.47 -12.02
C VAL A 212 -6.41 -9.11 -11.21
N VAL A 213 -5.93 -8.44 -10.16
CA VAL A 213 -4.93 -8.99 -9.24
C VAL A 213 -5.52 -10.19 -8.48
N ILE A 214 -6.72 -10.01 -7.90
CA ILE A 214 -7.41 -11.08 -7.16
C ILE A 214 -7.69 -12.28 -8.10
N LYS A 215 -8.11 -12.03 -9.34
CA LYS A 215 -8.36 -13.09 -10.32
C LYS A 215 -7.09 -13.89 -10.64
N SER A 216 -5.95 -13.23 -10.85
CA SER A 216 -4.69 -13.92 -11.07
C SER A 216 -4.29 -14.79 -9.87
N LEU A 217 -4.46 -14.26 -8.64
CA LEU A 217 -4.16 -15.01 -7.41
C LEU A 217 -5.15 -16.17 -7.16
N LEU A 218 -6.43 -16.02 -7.51
CA LEU A 218 -7.43 -17.10 -7.46
C LEU A 218 -7.07 -18.22 -8.43
N ASP A 219 -6.78 -17.88 -9.69
CA ASP A 219 -6.43 -18.85 -10.74
C ASP A 219 -5.11 -19.58 -10.40
N GLY A 220 -4.19 -18.89 -9.71
CA GLY A 220 -2.95 -19.48 -9.22
C GLY A 220 -3.08 -20.27 -7.92
N GLY A 221 -4.26 -20.31 -7.29
CA GLY A 221 -4.50 -21.04 -6.04
C GLY A 221 -3.93 -20.36 -4.78
N TYR A 222 -3.61 -19.06 -4.85
CA TYR A 222 -3.05 -18.30 -3.72
C TYR A 222 -4.09 -17.70 -2.80
N ILE A 223 -5.31 -17.44 -3.28
CA ILE A 223 -6.39 -16.81 -2.50
C ILE A 223 -7.47 -17.83 -2.16
N ASN A 224 -7.94 -17.82 -0.90
CA ASN A 224 -9.13 -18.55 -0.51
C ASN A 224 -10.37 -17.83 -1.05
N GLY A 225 -11.00 -18.44 -2.06
CA GLY A 225 -12.18 -17.91 -2.74
C GLY A 225 -13.47 -17.96 -1.91
N ASP A 226 -13.53 -18.76 -0.83
CA ASP A 226 -14.75 -18.98 -0.02
C ASP A 226 -14.98 -17.88 1.01
N CYS A 227 -14.03 -16.95 1.20
CA CYS A 227 -14.19 -15.81 2.11
C CYS A 227 -15.38 -14.95 1.70
N ILE A 228 -16.30 -14.70 2.64
CA ILE A 228 -17.48 -13.87 2.42
C ILE A 228 -17.12 -12.39 2.38
N THR A 229 -17.89 -11.60 1.64
CA THR A 229 -17.66 -10.16 1.46
C THR A 229 -18.91 -9.33 1.79
N VAL A 230 -18.78 -8.00 1.79
CA VAL A 230 -19.89 -7.06 1.97
C VAL A 230 -21.00 -7.18 0.91
N THR A 231 -20.77 -7.89 -0.19
CA THR A 231 -21.85 -8.19 -1.15
C THR A 231 -22.78 -9.31 -0.66
N GLY A 232 -22.39 -10.02 0.40
CA GLY A 232 -23.05 -11.25 0.86
C GLY A 232 -22.76 -12.46 -0.02
N LYS A 233 -21.76 -12.35 -0.90
CA LYS A 233 -21.20 -13.40 -1.75
C LYS A 233 -19.74 -13.62 -1.39
N THR A 234 -19.17 -14.72 -1.85
CA THR A 234 -17.77 -15.04 -1.66
C THR A 234 -16.86 -14.25 -2.62
N ILE A 235 -15.55 -14.27 -2.33
CA ILE A 235 -14.52 -13.70 -3.22
C ILE A 235 -14.61 -14.37 -4.60
N ALA A 236 -14.67 -15.70 -4.66
CA ALA A 236 -14.76 -16.44 -5.93
C ALA A 236 -16.00 -16.06 -6.74
N GLU A 237 -17.17 -15.97 -6.09
CA GLU A 237 -18.41 -15.57 -6.76
C GLU A 237 -18.36 -14.14 -7.33
N ASN A 238 -17.74 -13.21 -6.60
CA ASN A 238 -17.60 -11.83 -7.04
C ASN A 238 -16.61 -11.67 -8.20
N HIS A 239 -15.64 -12.58 -8.35
CA HIS A 239 -14.60 -12.51 -9.39
C HIS A 239 -14.81 -13.50 -10.55
N LYS A 240 -15.93 -14.23 -10.55
CA LYS A 240 -16.22 -15.25 -11.58
C LYS A 240 -16.18 -14.70 -13.00
N GLU A 241 -16.74 -13.51 -13.22
CA GLU A 241 -16.86 -12.88 -14.54
C GLU A 241 -15.67 -11.96 -14.86
N VAL A 242 -14.65 -11.87 -13.98
CA VAL A 242 -13.45 -11.06 -14.23
C VAL A 242 -12.60 -11.74 -15.29
N ILE A 243 -12.36 -11.02 -16.37
CA ILE A 243 -11.51 -11.47 -17.47
C ILE A 243 -10.12 -10.85 -17.28
N PHE A 244 -9.08 -11.69 -17.29
CA PHE A 244 -7.71 -11.19 -17.22
C PHE A 244 -7.36 -10.48 -18.55
N PRO A 245 -6.94 -9.20 -18.51
CA PRO A 245 -6.71 -8.42 -19.73
C PRO A 245 -5.48 -8.91 -20.48
N THR A 246 -5.55 -8.88 -21.81
CA THR A 246 -4.44 -9.14 -22.72
C THR A 246 -3.77 -7.83 -23.16
N ASN A 247 -2.55 -7.90 -23.69
CA ASN A 247 -1.81 -6.73 -24.21
C ASN A 247 -1.56 -5.62 -23.19
N GLN A 248 -1.22 -5.98 -21.96
CA GLN A 248 -0.80 -5.09 -20.89
C GLN A 248 0.33 -5.73 -20.08
N ASP A 249 1.12 -4.92 -19.41
CA ASP A 249 2.27 -5.32 -18.58
C ASP A 249 2.25 -4.67 -17.17
N VAL A 250 1.06 -4.24 -16.73
CA VAL A 250 0.81 -3.69 -15.39
C VAL A 250 0.66 -4.81 -14.36
N VAL A 251 -0.12 -5.84 -14.70
CA VAL A 251 -0.38 -7.02 -13.87
C VAL A 251 -0.07 -8.28 -14.65
N TYR A 252 0.71 -9.17 -14.07
CA TYR A 252 1.10 -10.46 -14.63
C TYR A 252 0.24 -11.58 -14.05
N LYS A 253 0.23 -12.72 -14.73
CA LYS A 253 -0.35 -13.95 -14.18
C LYS A 253 0.63 -14.62 -13.20
N CYS A 254 0.09 -15.36 -12.23
CA CYS A 254 0.91 -16.09 -11.27
C CYS A 254 1.77 -17.21 -11.88
N ASP A 255 1.42 -17.70 -13.07
CA ASP A 255 2.23 -18.68 -13.82
C ASP A 255 3.40 -18.06 -14.61
N ASN A 256 3.42 -16.72 -14.73
CA ASN A 256 4.51 -15.95 -15.34
C ASN A 256 4.71 -14.64 -14.59
N PRO A 257 5.13 -14.67 -13.32
CA PRO A 257 5.25 -13.48 -12.46
C PRO A 257 6.48 -12.64 -12.82
N ILE A 258 6.53 -11.40 -12.33
CA ILE A 258 7.74 -10.56 -12.35
C ILE A 258 8.85 -11.22 -11.52
N SER A 259 8.47 -11.82 -10.39
CA SER A 259 9.34 -12.58 -9.50
C SER A 259 8.52 -13.65 -8.77
N GLU A 260 9.08 -14.84 -8.58
CA GLU A 260 8.45 -15.89 -7.78
C GLU A 260 8.37 -15.54 -6.29
N ASN A 261 9.17 -14.59 -5.83
CA ASN A 261 9.19 -14.10 -4.46
C ASN A 261 8.64 -12.68 -4.36
N SER A 262 8.00 -12.36 -3.25
CA SER A 262 7.52 -11.02 -2.94
C SER A 262 8.64 -9.98 -3.02
N SER A 263 8.24 -8.77 -3.35
CA SER A 263 9.10 -7.58 -3.29
C SER A 263 9.24 -6.99 -1.88
N VAL A 264 8.59 -7.58 -0.88
CA VAL A 264 8.61 -7.18 0.54
C VAL A 264 9.00 -8.38 1.38
N VAL A 265 9.98 -8.23 2.25
CA VAL A 265 10.57 -9.30 3.07
C VAL A 265 10.63 -8.93 4.54
N GLY A 266 10.58 -9.93 5.40
CA GLY A 266 10.87 -9.79 6.83
C GLY A 266 12.33 -10.06 7.12
N LEU A 267 12.91 -9.29 8.04
CA LEU A 267 14.29 -9.43 8.48
C LEU A 267 14.34 -9.51 10.00
N TRP A 268 15.26 -10.31 10.52
CA TRP A 268 15.52 -10.48 11.96
C TRP A 268 17.02 -10.37 12.21
N GLY A 269 17.38 -9.78 13.34
CA GLY A 269 18.77 -9.64 13.74
C GLY A 269 18.91 -8.86 15.05
N ASN A 270 20.14 -8.57 15.44
CA ASN A 270 20.40 -7.84 16.69
C ASN A 270 19.94 -6.37 16.66
N LEU A 271 19.72 -5.79 15.48
CA LEU A 271 19.15 -4.44 15.32
C LEU A 271 17.61 -4.47 15.45
N ALA A 272 16.98 -5.56 14.99
CA ALA A 272 15.54 -5.77 15.03
C ALA A 272 15.23 -7.21 15.51
N PRO A 273 15.38 -7.51 16.81
CA PRO A 273 15.21 -8.87 17.34
C PRO A 273 13.79 -9.38 17.18
N ASP A 274 12.79 -8.51 17.28
CA ASP A 274 11.38 -8.84 17.08
C ASP A 274 10.94 -8.83 15.61
N GLY A 275 11.85 -8.47 14.72
CA GLY A 275 11.65 -8.44 13.29
C GLY A 275 11.38 -7.04 12.75
N CYS A 276 11.66 -6.88 11.47
CA CYS A 276 11.30 -5.68 10.71
C CYS A 276 10.86 -6.07 9.30
N ILE A 277 10.24 -5.12 8.61
CA ILE A 277 9.79 -5.29 7.23
C ILE A 277 10.65 -4.42 6.31
N SER A 278 11.06 -4.99 5.19
CA SER A 278 11.85 -4.29 4.18
C SER A 278 11.28 -4.46 2.79
N LYS A 279 11.28 -3.39 2.01
CA LYS A 279 10.94 -3.42 0.59
C LYS A 279 12.21 -3.60 -0.23
N ILE A 280 12.25 -4.65 -1.02
CA ILE A 280 13.41 -5.00 -1.87
C ILE A 280 13.13 -4.86 -3.38
N ALA A 281 11.91 -4.46 -3.75
CA ALA A 281 11.55 -4.22 -5.15
C ALA A 281 12.49 -3.20 -5.79
N GLY A 282 13.04 -3.56 -6.96
CA GLY A 282 13.96 -2.71 -7.71
C GLY A 282 15.40 -2.67 -7.18
N LEU A 283 15.72 -3.35 -6.06
CA LEU A 283 17.08 -3.42 -5.54
C LEU A 283 17.92 -4.41 -6.34
N LYS A 284 19.09 -3.96 -6.79
CA LYS A 284 20.09 -4.80 -7.45
C LYS A 284 21.02 -5.53 -6.46
N ASN A 285 21.20 -4.97 -5.27
CA ASN A 285 22.05 -5.52 -4.23
C ASN A 285 21.26 -5.62 -2.92
N LEU A 286 21.17 -6.82 -2.36
CA LEU A 286 20.45 -7.11 -1.13
C LEU A 286 21.34 -7.08 0.12
N THR A 287 22.64 -6.79 -0.04
CA THR A 287 23.60 -6.69 1.07
C THR A 287 24.13 -5.28 1.16
N PHE A 288 24.06 -4.69 2.36
CA PHE A 288 24.62 -3.38 2.62
C PHE A 288 25.47 -3.42 3.90
N LYS A 289 26.63 -2.76 3.86
CA LYS A 289 27.50 -2.52 5.01
C LYS A 289 27.90 -1.06 5.02
N GLY A 290 27.56 -0.36 6.10
CA GLY A 290 27.80 1.07 6.19
C GLY A 290 27.94 1.56 7.63
N LYS A 291 28.39 2.81 7.78
CA LYS A 291 28.48 3.48 9.07
C LYS A 291 27.08 3.99 9.46
N ALA A 292 26.61 3.62 10.65
CA ALA A 292 25.34 4.08 11.16
C ALA A 292 25.40 5.57 11.58
N LYS A 293 24.41 6.34 11.14
CA LYS A 293 24.10 7.69 11.62
C LYS A 293 22.69 7.68 12.20
N CYS A 294 22.61 7.85 13.53
CA CYS A 294 21.37 7.75 14.29
C CYS A 294 20.81 9.14 14.59
N PHE A 295 19.50 9.28 14.40
CA PHE A 295 18.71 10.48 14.68
C PHE A 295 17.49 10.11 15.53
N ASP A 296 17.03 11.02 16.38
CA ASP A 296 15.91 10.78 17.29
C ASP A 296 14.58 11.35 16.76
N SER A 297 14.63 11.96 15.57
CA SER A 297 13.46 12.43 14.83
C SER A 297 13.71 12.43 13.31
N GLU A 298 12.63 12.44 12.52
CA GLU A 298 12.72 12.63 11.07
C GLU A 298 13.28 14.02 10.73
N GLU A 299 12.88 15.03 11.47
CA GLU A 299 13.30 16.43 11.26
C GLU A 299 14.80 16.61 11.40
N ASP A 300 15.42 15.96 12.39
CA ASP A 300 16.88 15.99 12.58
C ASP A 300 17.60 15.27 11.43
N ALA A 301 17.08 14.11 11.02
CA ALA A 301 17.63 13.36 9.88
C ALA A 301 17.52 14.15 8.58
N LEU A 302 16.36 14.77 8.30
CA LEU A 302 16.17 15.63 7.12
C LEU A 302 17.15 16.81 7.13
N THR A 303 17.31 17.46 8.29
CA THR A 303 18.25 18.58 8.44
C THR A 303 19.68 18.15 8.11
N ALA A 304 20.12 16.99 8.59
CA ALA A 304 21.44 16.45 8.29
C ALA A 304 21.61 16.10 6.80
N VAL A 305 20.56 15.58 6.14
CA VAL A 305 20.58 15.33 4.68
C VAL A 305 20.75 16.63 3.91
N LEU A 306 19.92 17.64 4.21
CA LEU A 306 19.96 18.94 3.52
C LEU A 306 21.29 19.70 3.75
N LYS A 307 21.95 19.50 4.89
CA LYS A 307 23.29 20.02 5.17
C LYS A 307 24.43 19.20 4.55
N ASN A 308 24.12 18.16 3.75
CA ASN A 308 25.10 17.23 3.18
C ASN A 308 26.00 16.53 4.22
N GLU A 309 25.49 16.28 5.42
CA GLU A 309 26.19 15.55 6.47
C GLU A 309 26.13 14.03 6.27
N ILE A 310 25.17 13.54 5.47
CA ILE A 310 25.02 12.14 5.08
C ILE A 310 25.86 11.90 3.82
N LYS A 311 26.66 10.83 3.85
CA LYS A 311 27.58 10.47 2.75
C LYS A 311 27.23 9.10 2.18
N ALA A 312 27.76 8.85 0.97
CA ALA A 312 27.69 7.52 0.36
C ALA A 312 28.27 6.46 1.30
N GLY A 313 27.53 5.38 1.51
CA GLY A 313 27.89 4.30 2.43
C GLY A 313 27.50 4.53 3.88
N ASP A 314 26.82 5.64 4.22
CA ASP A 314 26.19 5.78 5.53
C ASP A 314 24.84 5.03 5.59
N ALA A 315 24.48 4.49 6.75
CA ALA A 315 23.17 3.99 7.07
C ALA A 315 22.44 5.01 7.98
N VAL A 316 21.36 5.59 7.49
CA VAL A 316 20.54 6.53 8.28
C VAL A 316 19.56 5.73 9.12
N ILE A 317 19.60 5.91 10.44
CA ILE A 317 18.70 5.25 11.41
C ILE A 317 17.93 6.33 12.14
N ILE A 318 16.61 6.34 11.99
CA ILE A 318 15.71 7.26 12.68
C ILE A 318 14.99 6.47 13.78
N ARG A 319 15.05 6.97 15.02
CA ARG A 319 14.52 6.32 16.21
C ARG A 319 13.27 7.04 16.71
N TYR A 320 12.49 6.36 17.56
CA TYR A 320 11.36 6.91 18.32
C TYR A 320 10.18 7.43 17.47
N GLU A 321 10.10 7.04 16.20
CA GLU A 321 9.03 7.40 15.28
C GLU A 321 7.98 6.28 15.10
N GLY A 322 8.04 5.26 15.96
CA GLY A 322 7.07 4.16 15.96
C GLY A 322 5.65 4.58 16.30
N PRO A 323 4.67 3.68 16.17
CA PRO A 323 3.27 3.99 16.43
C PRO A 323 3.03 4.35 17.89
N LYS A 324 2.21 5.39 18.11
CA LYS A 324 1.74 5.81 19.44
C LYS A 324 0.23 6.01 19.38
N GLY A 325 -0.53 5.01 19.82
CA GLY A 325 -1.99 5.07 19.87
C GLY A 325 -2.69 5.06 18.50
N GLY A 326 -2.01 4.60 17.45
CA GLY A 326 -2.53 4.51 16.10
C GLY A 326 -2.08 3.23 15.38
N PRO A 327 -2.59 2.96 14.16
CA PRO A 327 -2.36 1.70 13.45
C PRO A 327 -0.99 1.55 12.78
N GLY A 328 -0.10 2.53 12.87
CA GLY A 328 1.21 2.49 12.23
C GLY A 328 2.06 3.69 12.59
N MET A 329 3.25 3.79 11.98
CA MET A 329 4.15 4.93 12.15
C MET A 329 3.87 6.02 11.12
N ARG A 330 4.38 7.25 11.36
CA ARG A 330 4.29 8.36 10.41
C ARG A 330 5.07 8.06 9.12
N GLU A 331 4.61 8.63 8.01
CA GLU A 331 5.34 8.56 6.74
C GLU A 331 6.58 9.45 6.79
N MET A 332 7.71 8.94 6.26
CA MET A 332 9.00 9.65 6.22
C MET A 332 9.42 9.96 4.77
N LEU A 333 8.50 10.52 3.99
CA LEU A 333 8.72 10.80 2.57
C LEU A 333 9.73 11.92 2.36
N SER A 334 9.76 12.93 3.22
CA SER A 334 10.65 14.08 3.11
C SER A 334 12.11 13.67 3.20
N THR A 335 12.49 12.92 4.25
CA THR A 335 13.86 12.43 4.44
C THR A 335 14.23 11.43 3.36
N THR A 336 13.33 10.48 3.03
CA THR A 336 13.57 9.47 1.99
C THR A 336 13.77 10.13 0.63
N GLY A 337 12.90 11.05 0.23
CA GLY A 337 13.02 11.78 -1.03
C GLY A 337 14.27 12.66 -1.10
N ALA A 338 14.60 13.37 0.00
CA ALA A 338 15.80 14.19 0.06
C ALA A 338 17.09 13.38 -0.10
N ILE A 339 17.15 12.13 0.40
CA ILE A 339 18.30 11.25 0.21
C ILE A 339 18.45 10.84 -1.26
N TYR A 340 17.36 10.64 -2.02
CA TYR A 340 17.43 10.27 -3.44
C TYR A 340 18.07 11.33 -4.33
N GLY A 341 17.98 12.61 -3.96
CA GLY A 341 18.49 13.71 -4.78
C GLY A 341 20.01 13.79 -4.90
N PRO A 342 20.75 13.86 -3.79
CA PRO A 342 22.20 14.09 -3.79
C PRO A 342 23.02 12.87 -4.15
N VAL A 343 22.50 11.68 -4.03
CA VAL A 343 23.31 10.46 -4.03
C VAL A 343 22.56 9.32 -4.72
N SER A 344 23.17 8.76 -5.77
CA SER A 344 22.68 7.59 -6.47
C SER A 344 22.73 6.37 -5.53
N TYR A 345 21.64 6.02 -4.87
CA TYR A 345 21.61 4.96 -3.87
C TYR A 345 20.68 3.80 -4.17
N THR A 346 21.11 2.66 -3.65
CA THR A 346 20.32 1.49 -3.39
C THR A 346 19.60 1.71 -2.06
N HIS A 347 18.27 1.84 -2.08
CA HIS A 347 17.47 2.02 -0.87
C HIS A 347 16.99 0.69 -0.33
N LEU A 348 17.39 0.39 0.91
CA LEU A 348 16.72 -0.57 1.75
C LEU A 348 15.96 0.22 2.81
N ARG A 349 14.63 0.28 2.70
CA ARG A 349 13.79 0.82 3.75
C ARG A 349 13.27 -0.33 4.60
N ALA A 350 13.76 -0.42 5.83
CA ALA A 350 13.30 -1.38 6.81
C ALA A 350 12.55 -0.66 7.93
N HIS A 351 11.39 -1.21 8.30
CA HIS A 351 10.60 -0.75 9.44
C HIS A 351 10.67 -1.81 10.51
N GLU A 352 11.20 -1.47 11.69
CA GLU A 352 11.08 -2.30 12.86
C GLU A 352 9.63 -2.28 13.37
N THR A 353 9.10 -3.44 13.71
CA THR A 353 7.77 -3.59 14.28
C THR A 353 7.92 -3.94 15.75
N LEU A 354 7.69 -2.98 16.62
CA LEU A 354 7.58 -3.26 18.06
C LEU A 354 6.19 -3.83 18.36
N ASN A 355 6.16 -4.94 19.06
CA ASN A 355 4.92 -5.43 19.67
C ASN A 355 4.55 -4.49 20.83
N HIS A 356 3.45 -3.80 20.70
CA HIS A 356 2.83 -3.03 21.79
C HIS A 356 1.48 -3.64 22.15
#